data_b0e90a85b3dd51eb1f003813d722c11a
#
_entry.id   b0e90a85b3dd51eb1f003813d722c11a
#
_cell.length_a   1.000
_cell.length_b   1.000
_cell.length_c   1.000
_cell.angle_alpha   90.00
_cell.angle_beta   90.00
_cell.angle_gamma   90.00
#
_symmetry.space_group_name_H-M   'P 1'
#
loop_
_entity.id
_entity.type
_entity.pdbx_description
1 polymer ?
#
loop_
_entity_poly.entity_id
_entity_poly.type
_entity_poly.pdbx_seq_one_letter_code
_entity_poly.pdbx_strand_id
1 'polypeptide(L)' 'MTNNFNKGDLIHNEKFNEYAVFLGNSPIYVGWIEVLMISTGEKMSVHDYIWEIV' A
#
# COMPACT_ATOMS: atom_id res chain seq x y z
N MET A 1 -2.90 6.22 13.59
CA MET A 1 -3.28 7.13 12.52
C MET A 1 -3.73 6.37 11.30
N THR A 2 -4.83 6.77 10.69
CA THR A 2 -5.36 6.09 9.52
C THR A 2 -4.84 6.74 8.25
N ASN A 3 -4.63 5.92 7.23
CA ASN A 3 -4.34 6.42 5.89
C ASN A 3 -5.65 6.85 5.22
N ASN A 4 -5.53 7.56 4.10
CA ASN A 4 -6.66 8.02 3.31
C ASN A 4 -6.82 7.24 2.01
N PHE A 5 -6.26 6.05 1.95
CA PHE A 5 -6.33 5.22 0.76
C PHE A 5 -7.68 4.54 0.65
N ASN A 6 -8.17 4.42 -0.58
CA ASN A 6 -9.36 3.64 -0.91
C ASN A 6 -8.95 2.44 -1.73
N LYS A 7 -9.66 1.34 -1.57
CA LYS A 7 -9.41 0.13 -2.33
C LYS A 7 -9.37 0.43 -3.83
N GLY A 8 -8.31 -0.01 -4.47
CA GLY A 8 -8.09 0.25 -5.89
C GLY A 8 -7.23 1.47 -6.19
N ASP A 9 -6.91 2.28 -5.18
CA ASP A 9 -6.04 3.44 -5.40
C ASP A 9 -4.64 3.01 -5.81
N LEU A 10 -4.07 3.75 -6.75
CA LEU A 10 -2.65 3.61 -7.08
C LEU A 10 -1.84 4.41 -6.08
N ILE A 11 -0.90 3.76 -5.42
CA ILE A 11 -0.04 4.37 -4.43
C ILE A 11 1.42 4.19 -4.83
N HIS A 12 2.27 5.08 -4.34
CA HIS A 12 3.68 5.13 -4.68
C HIS A 12 4.53 5.18 -3.43
N ASN A 13 5.59 4.39 -3.42
CA ASN A 13 6.61 4.38 -2.38
C ASN A 13 7.84 5.09 -2.95
N GLU A 14 8.09 6.31 -2.49
CA GLU A 14 9.18 7.12 -2.99
C GLU A 14 10.55 6.55 -2.61
N LYS A 15 10.65 5.95 -1.44
CA LYS A 15 11.91 5.41 -0.94
C LYS A 15 12.48 4.33 -1.86
N PHE A 16 11.62 3.46 -2.37
CA PHE A 16 12.02 2.37 -3.27
C PHE A 16 11.55 2.59 -4.70
N ASN A 17 10.89 3.71 -4.96
CA ASN A 17 10.34 4.03 -6.28
C ASN A 17 9.46 2.90 -6.83
N GLU A 18 8.52 2.46 -6.02
CA GLU A 18 7.62 1.38 -6.39
C GLU A 18 6.18 1.86 -6.40
N TYR A 19 5.39 1.26 -7.30
CA TYR A 19 3.96 1.50 -7.39
C TYR A 19 3.21 0.26 -6.98
N ALA A 20 2.06 0.47 -6.35
CA ALA A 20 1.20 -0.63 -5.93
C ALA A 20 -0.26 -0.20 -5.94
N VAL A 21 -1.15 -1.17 -5.96
CA VAL A 21 -2.58 -0.93 -5.82
C VAL A 21 -2.97 -1.25 -4.37
N PHE A 22 -3.63 -0.30 -3.72
CA PHE A 22 -4.10 -0.49 -2.36
C PHE A 22 -5.26 -1.49 -2.34
N LEU A 23 -5.14 -2.53 -1.53
CA LEU A 23 -6.18 -3.57 -1.43
C LEU A 23 -7.01 -3.44 -0.16
N GLY A 24 -6.45 -2.82 0.89
CA GLY A 24 -7.14 -2.66 2.15
C GLY A 24 -6.18 -2.56 3.32
N ASN A 25 -6.70 -2.22 4.48
CA ASN A 25 -5.91 -2.24 5.71
C ASN A 25 -5.73 -3.68 6.17
N SER A 26 -4.59 -3.98 6.81
CA SER A 26 -4.37 -5.29 7.36
C SER A 26 -5.40 -5.56 8.46
N PRO A 27 -6.07 -6.72 8.46
CA PRO A 27 -7.00 -7.06 9.53
C PRO A 27 -6.29 -7.48 10.81
N ILE A 28 -4.98 -7.68 10.77
CA ILE A 28 -4.20 -8.23 11.88
C ILE A 28 -3.33 -7.17 12.54
N TYR A 29 -2.65 -6.36 11.74
CA TYR A 29 -1.65 -5.40 12.25
C TYR A 29 -2.09 -3.97 11.99
N VAL A 30 -2.20 -3.16 13.05
CA VAL A 30 -2.49 -1.73 12.94
C VAL A 30 -1.33 -1.03 12.24
N GLY A 31 -1.65 -0.15 11.28
CA GLY A 31 -0.64 0.59 10.53
C GLY A 31 -0.05 -0.17 9.36
N TRP A 32 -0.50 -1.40 9.12
CA TRP A 32 -0.11 -2.17 7.94
C TRP A 32 -1.23 -2.18 6.93
N ILE A 33 -0.85 -2.23 5.66
CA ILE A 33 -1.79 -2.30 4.55
C ILE A 33 -1.43 -3.47 3.64
N GLU A 34 -2.43 -3.94 2.90
CA GLU A 34 -2.21 -4.96 1.87
C GLU A 34 -2.24 -4.28 0.51
N VAL A 35 -1.26 -4.61 -0.31
CA VAL A 35 -1.09 -4.00 -1.62
C VAL A 35 -0.76 -5.06 -2.66
N LEU A 36 -1.08 -4.75 -3.91
CA LEU A 36 -0.64 -5.53 -5.06
C LEU A 36 0.48 -4.75 -5.73
N MET A 37 1.68 -5.32 -5.69
CA MET A 37 2.86 -4.68 -6.29
C MET A 37 2.75 -4.75 -7.80
N ILE A 38 2.89 -3.59 -8.46
CA ILE A 38 2.76 -3.52 -9.92
C ILE A 38 3.91 -4.24 -10.61
N SER A 39 5.12 -4.07 -10.09
CA SER A 39 6.32 -4.60 -10.74
C SER A 39 6.38 -6.14 -10.76
N THR A 40 5.84 -6.78 -9.73
CA THR A 40 5.95 -8.23 -9.59
C THR A 40 4.60 -8.95 -9.69
N GLY A 41 3.50 -8.23 -9.52
CA GLY A 41 2.17 -8.82 -9.43
C GLY A 41 1.92 -9.54 -8.12
N GLU A 42 2.78 -9.36 -7.13
CA GLU A 42 2.65 -10.03 -5.84
C GLU A 42 1.84 -9.19 -4.86
N LYS A 43 1.08 -9.89 -4.04
CA LYS A 43 0.32 -9.30 -2.94
C LYS A 43 1.21 -9.28 -1.69
N MET A 44 1.34 -8.12 -1.08
CA MET A 44 2.23 -7.94 0.06
C MET A 44 1.58 -7.13 1.16
N SER A 45 2.06 -7.32 2.39
CA SER A 45 1.72 -6.47 3.52
C SER A 45 2.88 -5.52 3.78
N VAL A 46 2.58 -4.24 3.86
CA VAL A 46 3.60 -3.19 4.02
C VAL A 46 3.10 -2.16 5.03
N HIS A 47 4.01 -1.35 5.56
CA HIS A 47 3.65 -0.21 6.40
C HIS A 47 2.99 0.88 5.55
N ASP A 48 1.95 1.52 6.08
CA ASP A 48 1.21 2.52 5.33
C ASP A 48 1.92 3.87 5.21
N TYR A 49 2.74 4.22 6.20
CA TYR A 49 3.32 5.57 6.29
C TYR A 49 4.35 5.88 5.21
N ILE A 50 4.86 4.88 4.51
CA ILE A 50 5.85 5.08 3.44
C ILE A 50 5.21 5.19 2.06
N TRP A 51 3.90 5.18 1.98
CA TRP A 51 3.16 5.21 0.72
C TRP A 51 2.32 6.47 0.61
N GLU A 52 2.17 6.95 -0.61
CA GLU A 52 1.35 8.12 -0.92
C GLU A 52 0.47 7.83 -2.12
N ILE A 53 -0.70 8.49 -2.17
CA ILE A 53 -1.58 8.40 -3.34
C ILE A 53 -0.92 9.13 -4.51
N VAL A 54 -0.95 8.51 -5.64
CA VAL A 54 -0.40 9.08 -6.88
C VAL A 54 -1.22 10.26 -7.37
#